data_8d0c6ab5269a305ae7f8a1c7654a20ec
#
_entry.id   8d0c6ab5269a305ae7f8a1c7654a20ec
#
_cell.length_a   1.000
_cell.length_b   1.000
_cell.length_c   1.000
_cell.angle_alpha   90.00
_cell.angle_beta   90.00
_cell.angle_gamma   90.00
#
_symmetry.space_group_name_H-M   'P 1'
#
loop_
_entity.id
_entity.type
_entity.pdbx_description
1 polymer ?
#
loop_
_entity_poly.entity_id
_entity_poly.type
_entity_poly.pdbx_seq_one_letter_code
_entity_poly.pdbx_strand_id
1 'polypeptide(L)'
;DEETDMSKYSMRTLLGTPAMKLISKIALKEDPYTYRRYLSINTEILGEIIRNATGQNLSEYMESKLWKKLGVESDAYWTLSNDKELAMGGLSISLRDYARFAKLYLNNGKINKEQIIPKDWIKDSMDISEQYSKPGANNDSYNAIGYGYQWWIPEGNEREFLAIGVYSQWIYVNP
;
A
#
# COMPACT_ATOMS: atom_id res chain seq x y z
N ASP A 1 -6.76 -16.43 1.76
CA ASP A 1 -6.58 -16.36 3.22
C ASP A 1 -5.08 -16.26 3.53
N GLU A 2 -4.64 -15.11 4.07
CA GLU A 2 -3.22 -14.90 4.41
C GLU A 2 -2.74 -15.86 5.51
N GLU A 3 -3.65 -16.37 6.32
CA GLU A 3 -3.31 -17.33 7.37
C GLU A 3 -2.93 -18.72 6.83
N THR A 4 -3.23 -19.01 5.59
CA THR A 4 -2.93 -20.29 4.98
C THR A 4 -1.86 -20.20 3.89
N ASP A 5 -2.25 -20.25 2.65
CA ASP A 5 -1.32 -20.35 1.53
C ASP A 5 -0.63 -19.03 1.21
N MET A 6 -1.30 -17.89 1.41
CA MET A 6 -0.71 -16.59 1.11
C MET A 6 0.38 -16.18 2.09
N SER A 7 0.26 -16.55 3.37
CA SER A 7 1.36 -16.37 4.34
C SER A 7 2.60 -17.14 3.92
N LYS A 8 2.42 -18.35 3.40
CA LYS A 8 3.54 -19.15 2.88
C LYS A 8 4.16 -18.53 1.63
N TYR A 9 3.36 -17.92 0.74
CA TYR A 9 3.87 -17.20 -0.43
C TYR A 9 4.64 -15.94 -0.02
N SER A 10 4.10 -15.15 0.89
CA SER A 10 4.76 -13.96 1.42
C SER A 10 6.10 -14.33 2.10
N MET A 11 6.10 -15.38 2.92
CA MET A 11 7.31 -15.87 3.58
C MET A 11 8.35 -16.38 2.56
N ARG A 12 7.94 -17.10 1.53
CA ARG A 12 8.87 -17.56 0.49
C ARG A 12 9.47 -16.41 -0.32
N THR A 13 8.70 -15.37 -0.59
CA THR A 13 9.20 -14.15 -1.23
C THR A 13 10.24 -13.46 -0.34
N LEU A 14 9.94 -13.34 0.95
CA LEU A 14 10.87 -12.80 1.93
C LEU A 14 12.17 -13.61 2.01
N LEU A 15 12.09 -14.94 1.88
CA LEU A 15 13.23 -15.86 1.85
C LEU A 15 13.92 -15.97 0.48
N GLY A 16 13.61 -15.06 -0.45
CA GLY A 16 14.31 -14.94 -1.71
C GLY A 16 13.71 -15.72 -2.89
N THR A 17 12.50 -16.26 -2.78
CA THR A 17 11.82 -16.80 -3.97
C THR A 17 11.17 -15.66 -4.76
N PRO A 18 11.46 -15.49 -6.06
CA PRO A 18 10.84 -14.41 -6.85
C PRO A 18 9.31 -14.45 -6.78
N ALA A 19 8.70 -13.32 -6.41
CA ALA A 19 7.24 -13.21 -6.24
C ALA A 19 6.49 -13.65 -7.51
N MET A 20 6.92 -13.23 -8.68
CA MET A 20 6.28 -13.60 -9.96
C MET A 20 6.26 -15.12 -10.21
N LYS A 21 7.28 -15.85 -9.76
CA LYS A 21 7.31 -17.33 -9.85
C LYS A 21 6.26 -17.99 -8.95
N LEU A 22 5.89 -17.34 -7.87
CA LEU A 22 4.86 -17.81 -6.95
C LEU A 22 3.47 -17.41 -7.45
N ILE A 23 3.30 -16.17 -7.85
CA ILE A 23 2.03 -15.59 -8.34
C ILE A 23 1.47 -16.38 -9.52
N SER A 24 2.33 -16.77 -10.46
CA SER A 24 1.92 -17.54 -11.65
C SER A 24 1.28 -18.89 -11.33
N LYS A 25 1.34 -19.35 -10.08
CA LYS A 25 0.77 -20.61 -9.59
C LYS A 25 -0.53 -20.40 -8.79
N ILE A 26 -0.92 -19.16 -8.54
CA ILE A 26 -2.13 -18.84 -7.77
C ILE A 26 -3.33 -18.86 -8.72
N ALA A 27 -4.33 -19.64 -8.37
CA ALA A 27 -5.60 -19.63 -9.09
C ALA A 27 -6.49 -18.50 -8.60
N LEU A 28 -7.24 -17.91 -9.51
CA LEU A 28 -8.30 -16.97 -9.17
C LEU A 28 -9.37 -17.71 -8.34
N LYS A 29 -9.74 -17.18 -7.19
CA LYS A 29 -10.70 -17.79 -6.29
C LYS A 29 -12.10 -17.20 -6.43
N GLU A 30 -12.18 -15.91 -6.58
CA GLU A 30 -13.42 -15.17 -6.83
C GLU A 30 -13.26 -14.27 -8.07
N ASP A 31 -14.36 -13.93 -8.71
CA ASP A 31 -14.35 -12.99 -9.82
C ASP A 31 -13.88 -11.60 -9.35
N PRO A 32 -13.14 -10.86 -10.19
CA PRO A 32 -12.75 -9.50 -9.89
C PRO A 32 -13.95 -8.63 -9.51
N TYR A 33 -13.75 -7.72 -8.55
CA TYR A 33 -14.77 -6.76 -8.06
C TYR A 33 -15.96 -7.38 -7.31
N THR A 34 -15.89 -8.67 -6.92
CA THR A 34 -16.98 -9.31 -6.18
C THR A 34 -16.69 -9.47 -4.70
N TYR A 35 -15.44 -9.70 -4.35
CA TYR A 35 -15.03 -9.99 -2.98
C TYR A 35 -13.65 -9.38 -2.69
N ARG A 36 -13.51 -8.71 -1.56
CA ARG A 36 -12.21 -8.18 -1.14
C ARG A 36 -11.48 -9.18 -0.25
N ARG A 37 -10.27 -9.47 -0.65
CA ARG A 37 -9.32 -10.25 0.14
C ARG A 37 -8.04 -9.44 0.30
N TYR A 38 -7.66 -9.15 1.54
CA TYR A 38 -6.37 -8.50 1.78
C TYR A 38 -5.25 -9.51 1.58
N LEU A 39 -4.34 -9.21 0.67
CA LEU A 39 -3.21 -10.06 0.34
C LEU A 39 -1.98 -9.19 0.10
N SER A 40 -0.96 -9.35 0.95
CA SER A 40 0.32 -8.61 0.82
C SER A 40 0.98 -8.81 -0.55
N ILE A 41 0.80 -9.98 -1.15
CA ILE A 41 1.32 -10.28 -2.49
C ILE A 41 0.78 -9.35 -3.57
N ASN A 42 -0.42 -8.78 -3.41
CA ASN A 42 -0.95 -7.81 -4.36
C ASN A 42 -0.09 -6.55 -4.42
N THR A 43 0.43 -6.10 -3.28
CA THR A 43 1.36 -4.96 -3.23
C THR A 43 2.68 -5.29 -3.91
N GLU A 44 3.16 -6.53 -3.80
CA GLU A 44 4.35 -6.97 -4.53
C GLU A 44 4.12 -6.96 -6.05
N ILE A 45 2.92 -7.37 -6.51
CA ILE A 45 2.53 -7.27 -7.93
C ILE A 45 2.56 -5.80 -8.41
N LEU A 46 2.02 -4.88 -7.62
CA LEU A 46 2.06 -3.45 -7.93
C LEU A 46 3.51 -2.95 -8.04
N GLY A 47 4.40 -3.41 -7.16
CA GLY A 47 5.82 -3.10 -7.25
C GLY A 47 6.46 -3.57 -8.56
N GLU A 48 6.18 -4.80 -8.99
CA GLU A 48 6.67 -5.31 -10.28
C GLU A 48 6.07 -4.55 -11.47
N ILE A 49 4.81 -4.13 -11.39
CA ILE A 49 4.18 -3.29 -12.43
C ILE A 49 4.93 -1.96 -12.55
N ILE A 50 5.23 -1.30 -11.42
CA ILE A 50 5.97 -0.03 -11.42
C ILE A 50 7.36 -0.21 -12.04
N ARG A 51 8.11 -1.23 -11.63
CA ARG A 51 9.45 -1.51 -12.19
C ARG A 51 9.40 -1.69 -13.70
N ASN A 52 8.45 -2.49 -14.18
CA ASN A 52 8.31 -2.76 -15.62
C ASN A 52 7.85 -1.53 -16.41
N ALA A 53 6.95 -0.73 -15.86
CA ALA A 53 6.42 0.46 -16.53
C ALA A 53 7.42 1.62 -16.57
N THR A 54 8.30 1.71 -15.56
CA THR A 54 9.23 2.84 -15.43
C THR A 54 10.67 2.50 -15.83
N GLY A 55 11.03 1.23 -15.82
CA GLY A 55 12.42 0.78 -15.99
C GLY A 55 13.34 1.15 -14.81
N GLN A 56 12.78 1.54 -13.66
CA GLN A 56 13.50 1.98 -12.47
C GLN A 56 13.26 1.04 -11.29
N ASN A 57 14.19 1.04 -10.33
CA ASN A 57 13.96 0.46 -9.02
C ASN A 57 12.90 1.27 -8.24
N LEU A 58 12.22 0.64 -7.28
CA LEU A 58 11.19 1.33 -6.48
C LEU A 58 11.79 2.46 -5.67
N SER A 59 12.98 2.28 -5.12
CA SER A 59 13.71 3.30 -4.37
C SER A 59 14.04 4.53 -5.23
N GLU A 60 14.58 4.33 -6.42
CA GLU A 60 14.90 5.42 -7.37
C GLU A 60 13.63 6.17 -7.80
N TYR A 61 12.58 5.41 -8.14
CA TYR A 61 11.31 6.00 -8.55
C TYR A 61 10.67 6.79 -7.40
N MET A 62 10.60 6.21 -6.21
CA MET A 62 10.09 6.88 -5.01
C MET A 62 10.92 8.14 -4.68
N GLU A 63 12.24 8.04 -4.71
CA GLU A 63 13.13 9.17 -4.44
C GLU A 63 12.81 10.34 -5.37
N SER A 64 12.75 10.09 -6.67
CA SER A 64 12.54 11.13 -7.68
C SER A 64 11.15 11.75 -7.65
N LYS A 65 10.11 10.94 -7.41
CA LYS A 65 8.72 11.37 -7.50
C LYS A 65 8.15 11.90 -6.20
N LEU A 66 8.62 11.39 -5.07
CA LEU A 66 8.04 11.65 -3.77
C LEU A 66 9.08 12.12 -2.73
N TRP A 67 10.09 11.30 -2.45
CA TRP A 67 10.95 11.46 -1.27
C TRP A 67 11.65 12.83 -1.21
N LYS A 68 12.29 13.23 -2.30
CA LYS A 68 12.96 14.54 -2.40
C LYS A 68 12.01 15.73 -2.24
N LYS A 69 10.72 15.54 -2.52
CA LYS A 69 9.71 16.60 -2.45
C LYS A 69 9.06 16.71 -1.08
N LEU A 70 9.09 15.64 -0.29
CA LEU A 70 8.51 15.60 1.06
C LEU A 70 9.25 16.48 2.09
N GLY A 71 10.49 16.90 1.80
CA GLY A 71 11.32 17.63 2.76
C GLY A 71 11.73 16.74 3.94
N VAL A 72 12.10 15.52 3.65
CA VAL A 72 12.50 14.51 4.63
C VAL A 72 13.76 14.90 5.38
N GLU A 73 13.91 14.37 6.59
CA GLU A 73 15.04 14.64 7.48
C GLU A 73 16.08 13.52 7.44
N SER A 74 15.70 12.32 6.97
CA SER A 74 16.55 11.15 7.03
C SER A 74 16.46 10.33 5.74
N ASP A 75 17.49 9.54 5.50
CA ASP A 75 17.46 8.53 4.46
C ASP A 75 16.41 7.44 4.78
N ALA A 76 15.86 6.86 3.73
CA ALA A 76 15.01 5.68 3.81
C ALA A 76 15.79 4.44 3.38
N TYR A 77 15.49 3.31 4.00
CA TYR A 77 16.10 2.03 3.68
C TYR A 77 15.04 1.01 3.32
N TRP A 78 15.27 0.27 2.26
CA TRP A 78 14.33 -0.75 1.82
C TRP A 78 14.95 -2.14 1.92
N THR A 79 14.21 -3.08 2.49
CA THR A 79 14.62 -4.49 2.52
C THR A 79 14.60 -5.07 1.11
N LEU A 80 15.68 -5.75 0.74
CA LEU A 80 15.81 -6.41 -0.55
C LEU A 80 15.51 -7.90 -0.44
N SER A 81 14.93 -8.44 -1.50
CA SER A 81 14.86 -9.87 -1.78
C SER A 81 15.24 -10.09 -3.24
N ASN A 82 16.28 -10.92 -3.48
CA ASN A 82 16.86 -11.09 -4.82
C ASN A 82 17.24 -9.77 -5.50
N ASP A 83 17.91 -8.90 -4.78
CA ASP A 83 18.36 -7.58 -5.24
C ASP A 83 17.24 -6.62 -5.68
N LYS A 84 16.00 -6.90 -5.27
CA LYS A 84 14.84 -6.04 -5.49
C LYS A 84 14.20 -5.65 -4.18
N GLU A 85 13.71 -4.42 -4.08
CA GLU A 85 12.96 -3.97 -2.93
C GLU A 85 11.66 -4.79 -2.76
N LEU A 86 11.35 -5.18 -1.53
CA LEU A 86 10.08 -5.81 -1.18
C LEU A 86 8.97 -4.74 -1.17
N ALA A 87 8.14 -4.72 -2.20
CA ALA A 87 7.05 -3.74 -2.29
C ALA A 87 5.98 -3.93 -1.21
N MET A 88 5.75 -5.18 -0.79
CA MET A 88 4.75 -5.51 0.24
C MET A 88 5.16 -5.11 1.66
N GLY A 89 6.41 -4.65 1.87
CA GLY A 89 6.89 -4.21 3.19
C GLY A 89 8.38 -3.91 3.20
N GLY A 90 8.93 -3.70 4.39
CA GLY A 90 10.37 -3.53 4.57
C GLY A 90 10.94 -2.14 4.27
N LEU A 91 10.10 -1.14 4.06
CA LEU A 91 10.53 0.25 4.01
C LEU A 91 10.72 0.80 5.44
N SER A 92 11.94 1.15 5.78
CA SER A 92 12.32 1.75 7.06
C SER A 92 12.54 3.25 6.88
N ILE A 93 11.75 4.04 7.61
CA ILE A 93 11.81 5.52 7.58
C ILE A 93 11.65 6.09 9.00
N SER A 94 12.07 7.32 9.20
CA SER A 94 11.88 7.98 10.49
C SER A 94 10.39 8.26 10.75
N LEU A 95 9.99 8.29 12.03
CA LEU A 95 8.61 8.62 12.42
C LEU A 95 8.17 9.99 11.89
N ARG A 96 9.08 10.96 11.85
CA ARG A 96 8.77 12.30 11.32
C ARG A 96 8.53 12.29 9.82
N ASP A 97 9.27 11.48 9.09
CA ASP A 97 9.08 11.35 7.64
C ASP A 97 7.81 10.56 7.30
N TYR A 98 7.43 9.60 8.16
CA TYR A 98 6.12 8.97 8.14
C TYR A 98 4.98 10.00 8.28
N ALA A 99 5.13 10.91 9.25
CA ALA A 99 4.16 11.99 9.45
C ALA A 99 4.11 12.97 8.26
N ARG A 100 5.22 13.22 7.58
CA ARG A 100 5.25 14.05 6.36
C ARG A 100 4.45 13.41 5.23
N PHE A 101 4.57 12.11 5.06
CA PHE A 101 3.76 11.37 4.09
C PHE A 101 2.25 11.45 4.45
N ALA A 102 1.88 11.22 5.70
CA ALA A 102 0.51 11.38 6.17
C ALA A 102 -0.03 12.80 5.91
N LYS A 103 0.78 13.82 6.19
CA LYS A 103 0.44 15.23 5.95
C LYS A 103 0.23 15.54 4.46
N LEU A 104 0.92 14.86 3.56
CA LEU A 104 0.69 15.00 2.12
C LEU A 104 -0.75 14.60 1.75
N TYR A 105 -1.24 13.48 2.29
CA TYR A 105 -2.62 13.05 2.09
C TYR A 105 -3.61 14.01 2.76
N LEU A 106 -3.36 14.43 3.98
CA LEU A 106 -4.16 15.44 4.69
C LEU A 106 -4.30 16.74 3.88
N ASN A 107 -3.26 17.13 3.15
CA ASN A 107 -3.24 18.33 2.32
C ASN A 107 -3.69 18.07 0.85
N ASN A 108 -4.49 17.05 0.60
CA ASN A 108 -4.97 16.70 -0.74
C ASN A 108 -3.84 16.55 -1.77
N GLY A 109 -2.75 15.92 -1.38
CA GLY A 109 -1.61 15.62 -2.24
C GLY A 109 -0.67 16.81 -2.51
N LYS A 110 -0.74 17.89 -1.72
CA LYS A 110 0.09 19.09 -1.90
C LYS A 110 1.17 19.23 -0.85
N ILE A 111 2.33 19.72 -1.30
CA ILE A 111 3.39 20.23 -0.44
C ILE A 111 3.61 21.70 -0.82
N ASN A 112 3.46 22.60 0.16
CA ASN A 112 3.43 24.03 -0.11
C ASN A 112 2.36 24.39 -1.17
N LYS A 113 2.77 24.73 -2.38
CA LYS A 113 1.85 25.03 -3.50
C LYS A 113 1.94 24.01 -4.64
N GLU A 114 2.86 23.03 -4.54
CA GLU A 114 3.07 22.01 -5.56
C GLU A 114 2.15 20.81 -5.34
N GLN A 115 1.48 20.36 -6.40
CA GLN A 115 0.69 19.15 -6.40
C GLN A 115 1.63 17.95 -6.65
N ILE A 116 1.85 17.12 -5.64
CA ILE A 116 2.73 15.94 -5.69
C ILE A 116 1.93 14.69 -6.07
N ILE A 117 0.78 14.48 -5.41
CA ILE A 117 -0.18 13.42 -5.75
C ILE A 117 -1.41 14.09 -6.36
N PRO A 118 -1.92 13.64 -7.50
CA PRO A 118 -3.13 14.21 -8.10
C PRO A 118 -4.30 14.22 -7.10
N LYS A 119 -5.04 15.33 -7.06
CA LYS A 119 -6.17 15.48 -6.13
C LYS A 119 -7.24 14.41 -6.33
N ASP A 120 -7.51 14.04 -7.58
CA ASP A 120 -8.49 13.01 -7.90
C ASP A 120 -8.03 11.64 -7.40
N TRP A 121 -6.72 11.32 -7.47
CA TRP A 121 -6.18 10.11 -6.87
C TRP A 121 -6.42 10.06 -5.35
N ILE A 122 -6.20 11.17 -4.63
CA ILE A 122 -6.50 11.24 -3.19
C ILE A 122 -7.98 10.97 -2.93
N LYS A 123 -8.87 11.58 -3.72
CA LYS A 123 -10.31 11.37 -3.62
C LYS A 123 -10.69 9.90 -3.87
N ASP A 124 -10.18 9.33 -4.96
CA ASP A 124 -10.47 7.94 -5.34
C ASP A 124 -9.90 6.95 -4.33
N SER A 125 -8.76 7.29 -3.71
CA SER A 125 -8.16 6.47 -2.65
C SER A 125 -9.06 6.33 -1.41
N MET A 126 -9.95 7.29 -1.17
CA MET A 126 -10.89 7.31 -0.04
C MET A 126 -12.30 6.88 -0.44
N ASP A 127 -12.53 6.55 -1.70
CA ASP A 127 -13.84 6.12 -2.18
C ASP A 127 -14.04 4.62 -1.91
N ILE A 128 -15.00 4.32 -1.05
CA ILE A 128 -15.47 2.96 -0.75
C ILE A 128 -16.93 2.77 -1.17
N SER A 129 -17.35 3.41 -2.24
CA SER A 129 -18.72 3.31 -2.76
C SER A 129 -19.09 1.90 -3.24
N GLU A 130 -18.13 1.17 -3.76
CA GLU A 130 -18.31 -0.19 -4.25
C GLU A 130 -18.54 -1.19 -3.12
N GLN A 131 -19.43 -2.15 -3.33
CA GLN A 131 -19.83 -3.11 -2.30
C GLN A 131 -18.63 -3.91 -1.73
N TYR A 132 -17.68 -4.30 -2.57
CA TYR A 132 -16.49 -5.04 -2.13
C TYR A 132 -15.49 -4.16 -1.35
N SER A 133 -15.55 -2.84 -1.46
CA SER A 133 -14.67 -1.92 -0.75
C SER A 133 -15.19 -1.49 0.62
N LYS A 134 -16.50 -1.67 0.88
CA LYS A 134 -17.18 -1.28 2.13
C LYS A 134 -16.81 -2.18 3.31
N PRO A 135 -17.00 -1.70 4.54
CA PRO A 135 -17.00 -2.55 5.73
C PRO A 135 -18.04 -3.68 5.64
N GLY A 136 -17.78 -4.79 6.30
CA GLY A 136 -18.74 -5.89 6.46
C GLY A 136 -18.73 -6.91 5.34
N ALA A 137 -19.82 -7.02 4.60
CA ALA A 137 -20.01 -8.07 3.61
C ALA A 137 -18.96 -8.08 2.49
N ASN A 138 -18.75 -9.25 1.90
CA ASN A 138 -17.85 -9.47 0.77
C ASN A 138 -16.36 -9.21 1.05
N ASN A 139 -15.92 -9.47 2.28
CA ASN A 139 -14.50 -9.50 2.62
C ASN A 139 -14.21 -10.46 3.77
N ASP A 140 -12.98 -10.94 3.85
CA ASP A 140 -12.50 -11.83 4.92
C ASP A 140 -11.50 -11.16 5.85
N SER A 141 -11.23 -9.87 5.65
CA SER A 141 -10.27 -9.10 6.42
C SER A 141 -10.95 -7.91 7.08
N TYR A 142 -10.89 -7.80 8.39
CA TYR A 142 -11.39 -6.65 9.15
C TYR A 142 -12.81 -6.19 8.74
N ASN A 143 -13.81 -6.98 9.09
CA ASN A 143 -15.23 -6.75 8.73
C ASN A 143 -15.78 -5.35 9.08
N ALA A 144 -15.14 -4.62 9.99
CA ALA A 144 -15.58 -3.30 10.44
C ALA A 144 -15.00 -2.13 9.65
N ILE A 145 -14.07 -2.37 8.73
CA ILE A 145 -13.31 -1.32 8.05
C ILE A 145 -13.31 -1.54 6.54
N GLY A 146 -13.62 -0.49 5.76
CA GLY A 146 -13.48 -0.46 4.32
C GLY A 146 -12.02 -0.45 3.87
N TYR A 147 -11.78 -0.65 2.57
CA TYR A 147 -10.43 -0.65 2.03
C TYR A 147 -10.42 -0.17 0.57
N GLY A 148 -9.57 0.77 0.27
CA GLY A 148 -9.36 1.27 -1.08
C GLY A 148 -7.93 1.78 -1.26
N TYR A 149 -7.30 1.50 -2.41
CA TYR A 149 -5.98 1.99 -2.79
C TYR A 149 -4.91 1.88 -1.69
N GLN A 150 -4.88 0.75 -0.97
CA GLN A 150 -3.96 0.45 0.15
C GLN A 150 -4.28 1.21 1.47
N TRP A 151 -5.43 1.88 1.57
CA TRP A 151 -5.90 2.52 2.78
C TRP A 151 -7.05 1.76 3.42
N TRP A 152 -7.01 1.64 4.73
CA TRP A 152 -8.13 1.19 5.55
C TRP A 152 -9.01 2.39 5.89
N ILE A 153 -10.30 2.27 5.65
CA ILE A 153 -11.25 3.38 5.74
C ILE A 153 -12.38 2.99 6.70
N PRO A 154 -12.38 3.52 7.94
CA PRO A 154 -13.46 3.31 8.90
C PRO A 154 -14.82 3.78 8.35
N GLU A 155 -15.87 3.14 8.81
CA GLU A 155 -17.22 3.58 8.53
C GLU A 155 -17.53 4.87 9.31
N GLY A 156 -18.13 5.85 8.66
CA GLY A 156 -18.49 7.12 9.29
C GLY A 156 -18.38 8.32 8.35
N ASN A 157 -18.63 9.49 8.88
CA ASN A 157 -18.60 10.75 8.15
C ASN A 157 -17.31 11.56 8.36
N GLU A 158 -16.41 11.08 9.21
CA GLU A 158 -15.17 11.78 9.58
C GLU A 158 -14.13 11.82 8.47
N ARG A 159 -14.32 11.00 7.44
CA ARG A 159 -13.39 10.88 6.31
C ARG A 159 -11.97 10.46 6.73
N GLU A 160 -11.87 9.79 7.86
CA GLU A 160 -10.62 9.27 8.37
C GLU A 160 -10.15 8.03 7.60
N PHE A 161 -8.85 7.82 7.58
CA PHE A 161 -8.25 6.65 6.94
C PHE A 161 -6.94 6.26 7.62
N LEU A 162 -6.56 5.00 7.45
CA LEU A 162 -5.42 4.42 8.12
C LEU A 162 -4.57 3.58 7.16
N ALA A 163 -3.27 3.56 7.41
CA ALA A 163 -2.41 2.49 6.96
C ALA A 163 -2.01 1.65 8.18
N ILE A 164 -2.17 0.34 8.08
CA ILE A 164 -1.92 -0.59 9.17
C ILE A 164 -0.86 -1.58 8.73
N GLY A 165 0.26 -1.58 9.40
CA GLY A 165 1.37 -2.51 9.17
C GLY A 165 1.58 -3.48 10.32
N VAL A 166 2.32 -4.56 10.06
CA VAL A 166 2.75 -5.51 11.08
C VAL A 166 3.57 -4.82 12.17
N TYR A 167 3.59 -5.40 13.37
CA TYR A 167 4.29 -4.86 14.55
C TYR A 167 3.79 -3.48 15.00
N SER A 168 2.48 -3.22 14.84
CA SER A 168 1.82 -1.99 15.31
C SER A 168 2.38 -0.71 14.66
N GLN A 169 2.68 -0.78 13.37
CA GLN A 169 3.02 0.39 12.58
C GLN A 169 1.73 1.00 11.99
N TRP A 170 1.47 2.24 12.33
CA TRP A 170 0.22 2.88 11.96
C TRP A 170 0.46 4.27 11.39
N ILE A 171 -0.30 4.61 10.34
CA ILE A 171 -0.58 5.98 9.95
C ILE A 171 -2.08 6.18 10.16
N TYR A 172 -2.44 7.23 10.86
CA TYR A 172 -3.84 7.65 11.02
C TYR A 172 -3.97 9.09 10.54
N VAL A 173 -4.92 9.34 9.67
CA VAL A 173 -5.22 10.66 9.13
C VAL A 173 -6.69 10.95 9.33
N ASN A 174 -6.98 12.08 9.96
CA ASN A 174 -8.32 12.64 10.12
C ASN A 174 -8.27 14.07 9.54
N PRO A 175 -8.88 14.31 8.37
CA PRO A 175 -8.92 15.62 7.71
C PRO A 175 -9.67 16.71 8.45
#